data_dee7ef7be6b60634a4ac65397612608c
#
_entry.id   dee7ef7be6b60634a4ac65397612608c
#
_cell.length_a   1.000
_cell.length_b   1.000
_cell.length_c   1.000
_cell.angle_alpha   90.00
_cell.angle_beta   90.00
_cell.angle_gamma   90.00
#
_symmetry.space_group_name_H-M   'P 1'
#
loop_
_entity.id
_entity.type
_entity.pdbx_description
1 polymer ?
#
loop_
_entity_poly.entity_id
_entity_poly.type
_entity_poly.pdbx_seq_one_letter_code
_entity_poly.pdbx_strand_id
1 'polypeptide(L)'
;MLLATASNIAQYATDSIYYGSFFALISLSLSLLFGVMGLMNFAYGELIMAGAYVMYYTRSWGWLAMIVMTIIIVTVLSLLMELIAFRPLRRAQPVVLLITSFAVSYGLEALGWMTVGTGTQKGVEPYPWLTTQFNVSGVLLSKLEIVTWIVTGVLLLGMVVLIKRTSLGIQLRASTEDFRMAQLVGVRANWVISAAFGITGLLASAVALLFTFRSGAIAPDIGQGPLLIAFVGGVIGGLGSLAGAALGGFILGVVLNVLQATLPLSINNHFQLFAFAGVIAILVFQPNGLIAIRGQFARTWWGRLRNRLAAQQASA
;
A
#
# COMPACT_ATOMS: atom_id res chain seq x y z
N MET A 1 39.14 2.79 2.25
CA MET A 1 38.16 3.00 3.32
C MET A 1 37.00 3.93 2.88
N LEU A 2 37.27 5.15 2.40
CA LEU A 2 36.20 6.08 1.93
C LEU A 2 35.34 5.55 0.77
N LEU A 3 35.91 4.84 -0.19
CA LEU A 3 35.15 4.25 -1.32
C LEU A 3 34.23 3.11 -0.86
N ALA A 4 34.68 2.28 0.11
CA ALA A 4 33.83 1.24 0.69
C ALA A 4 32.66 1.83 1.49
N THR A 5 32.84 2.97 2.15
CA THR A 5 31.79 3.68 2.87
C THR A 5 30.77 4.32 1.91
N ALA A 6 31.25 4.90 0.79
CA ALA A 6 30.39 5.50 -0.21
C ALA A 6 29.55 4.44 -0.96
N SER A 7 30.12 3.29 -1.30
CA SER A 7 29.37 2.18 -1.92
C SER A 7 28.31 1.60 -0.99
N ASN A 8 28.60 1.49 0.31
CA ASN A 8 27.62 1.03 1.31
C ASN A 8 26.45 2.02 1.44
N ILE A 9 26.72 3.33 1.49
CA ILE A 9 25.66 4.35 1.54
C ILE A 9 24.79 4.30 0.28
N ALA A 10 25.43 4.15 -0.88
CA ALA A 10 24.67 4.03 -2.14
C ALA A 10 23.83 2.75 -2.19
N GLN A 11 24.33 1.62 -1.66
CA GLN A 11 23.56 0.38 -1.54
C GLN A 11 22.35 0.57 -0.61
N TYR A 12 22.54 1.18 0.56
CA TYR A 12 21.41 1.48 1.47
C TYR A 12 20.38 2.41 0.83
N ALA A 13 20.81 3.36 0.02
CA ALA A 13 19.88 4.25 -0.70
C ALA A 13 19.04 3.48 -1.73
N THR A 14 19.64 2.57 -2.51
CA THR A 14 18.92 1.76 -3.49
C THR A 14 17.93 0.80 -2.83
N ASP A 15 18.35 0.11 -1.78
CA ASP A 15 17.49 -0.77 -0.98
C ASP A 15 16.33 0.03 -0.33
N SER A 16 16.61 1.25 0.15
CA SER A 16 15.60 2.13 0.73
C SER A 16 14.54 2.55 -0.29
N ILE A 17 14.94 2.86 -1.53
CA ILE A 17 14.00 3.16 -2.60
C ILE A 17 13.15 1.94 -2.94
N TYR A 18 13.73 0.74 -2.92
CA TYR A 18 12.99 -0.50 -3.15
C TYR A 18 11.89 -0.70 -2.09
N TYR A 19 12.25 -0.70 -0.79
CA TYR A 19 11.29 -0.87 0.30
C TYR A 19 10.27 0.28 0.35
N GLY A 20 10.73 1.51 0.15
CA GLY A 20 9.86 2.68 0.06
C GLY A 20 8.82 2.55 -1.04
N SER A 21 9.23 2.14 -2.23
CA SER A 21 8.35 1.91 -3.38
C SER A 21 7.30 0.84 -3.11
N PHE A 22 7.72 -0.26 -2.50
CA PHE A 22 6.86 -1.38 -2.14
C PHE A 22 5.76 -0.96 -1.14
N PHE A 23 6.15 -0.34 -0.02
CA PHE A 23 5.19 0.12 0.99
C PHE A 23 4.32 1.28 0.51
N ALA A 24 4.81 2.11 -0.42
CA ALA A 24 3.99 3.15 -1.05
C ALA A 24 2.80 2.56 -1.82
N LEU A 25 2.98 1.46 -2.56
CA LEU A 25 1.90 0.80 -3.30
C LEU A 25 0.83 0.22 -2.36
N ILE A 26 1.26 -0.44 -1.28
CA ILE A 26 0.32 -1.03 -0.31
C ILE A 26 -0.45 0.09 0.41
N SER A 27 0.25 1.11 0.91
CA SER A 27 -0.37 2.26 1.61
C SER A 27 -1.34 3.02 0.71
N LEU A 28 -1.01 3.19 -0.58
CA LEU A 28 -1.91 3.78 -1.57
C LEU A 28 -3.20 2.96 -1.74
N SER A 29 -3.06 1.63 -1.84
CA SER A 29 -4.18 0.71 -2.00
C SER A 29 -5.12 0.74 -0.79
N LEU A 30 -4.56 0.73 0.42
CA LEU A 30 -5.32 0.85 1.67
C LEU A 30 -6.03 2.20 1.79
N SER A 31 -5.33 3.28 1.44
CA SER A 31 -5.89 4.64 1.48
C SER A 31 -7.01 4.84 0.47
N LEU A 32 -6.97 4.17 -0.69
CA LEU A 32 -8.04 4.21 -1.67
C LEU A 32 -9.34 3.65 -1.09
N LEU A 33 -9.30 2.47 -0.49
CA LEU A 33 -10.48 1.86 0.14
C LEU A 33 -10.95 2.67 1.34
N PHE A 34 -10.02 3.12 2.18
CA PHE A 34 -10.37 3.97 3.33
C PHE A 34 -11.06 5.26 2.89
N GLY A 35 -10.55 5.93 1.85
CA GLY A 35 -11.15 7.14 1.32
C GLY A 35 -12.59 6.96 0.85
N VAL A 36 -12.90 5.82 0.22
CA VAL A 36 -14.24 5.56 -0.35
C VAL A 36 -15.22 5.03 0.68
N MET A 37 -14.79 4.17 1.59
CA MET A 37 -15.66 3.45 2.53
C MET A 37 -15.53 3.93 3.98
N GLY A 38 -14.52 4.73 4.30
CA GLY A 38 -14.23 5.17 5.66
C GLY A 38 -13.75 4.07 6.60
N LEU A 39 -13.29 2.94 6.05
CA LEU A 39 -12.84 1.79 6.82
C LEU A 39 -11.52 1.22 6.29
N MET A 40 -10.77 0.61 7.19
CA MET A 40 -9.56 -0.13 6.86
C MET A 40 -9.91 -1.56 6.49
N ASN A 41 -9.38 -2.03 5.36
CA ASN A 41 -9.57 -3.42 4.95
C ASN A 41 -8.35 -4.26 5.35
N PHE A 42 -8.44 -4.95 6.48
CA PHE A 42 -7.39 -5.86 6.95
C PHE A 42 -7.27 -7.14 6.10
N ALA A 43 -8.31 -7.49 5.34
CA ALA A 43 -8.25 -8.61 4.40
C ALA A 43 -7.41 -8.31 3.13
N TYR A 44 -6.82 -7.11 3.02
CA TYR A 44 -5.89 -6.79 1.93
C TYR A 44 -4.63 -7.67 1.96
N GLY A 45 -4.13 -8.03 3.15
CA GLY A 45 -2.99 -8.94 3.29
C GLY A 45 -3.21 -10.28 2.60
N GLU A 46 -4.46 -10.76 2.66
CA GLU A 46 -4.83 -12.04 2.06
C GLU A 46 -4.86 -12.01 0.51
N LEU A 47 -5.00 -10.83 -0.08
CA LEU A 47 -4.81 -10.65 -1.53
C LEU A 47 -3.35 -10.85 -1.91
N ILE A 48 -2.40 -10.43 -1.08
CA ILE A 48 -0.97 -10.66 -1.29
C ILE A 48 -0.67 -12.16 -1.16
N MET A 49 -1.19 -12.80 -0.11
CA MET A 49 -1.09 -14.24 0.10
C MET A 49 -1.66 -15.01 -1.09
N ALA A 50 -2.88 -14.71 -1.51
CA ALA A 50 -3.53 -15.37 -2.64
C ALA A 50 -2.70 -15.22 -3.92
N GLY A 51 -2.11 -14.04 -4.16
CA GLY A 51 -1.22 -13.82 -5.28
C GLY A 51 0.03 -14.71 -5.23
N ALA A 52 0.64 -14.86 -4.05
CA ALA A 52 1.77 -15.75 -3.85
C ALA A 52 1.43 -17.22 -4.14
N TYR A 53 0.25 -17.68 -3.71
CA TYR A 53 -0.22 -19.02 -4.02
C TYR A 53 -0.52 -19.23 -5.50
N VAL A 54 -1.16 -18.26 -6.16
CA VAL A 54 -1.37 -18.34 -7.61
C VAL A 54 -0.05 -18.46 -8.35
N MET A 55 0.96 -17.68 -7.99
CA MET A 55 2.30 -17.77 -8.55
C MET A 55 2.89 -19.20 -8.36
N TYR A 56 2.75 -19.76 -7.18
CA TYR A 56 3.22 -21.09 -6.86
C TYR A 56 2.57 -22.17 -7.73
N TYR A 57 1.25 -22.16 -7.86
CA TYR A 57 0.53 -23.16 -8.66
C TYR A 57 0.71 -22.99 -10.16
N THR A 58 0.96 -21.75 -10.64
CA THR A 58 1.13 -21.46 -12.07
C THR A 58 2.59 -21.39 -12.51
N ARG A 59 3.55 -21.67 -11.62
CA ARG A 59 5.00 -21.57 -11.92
C ARG A 59 5.45 -22.40 -13.13
N SER A 60 4.80 -23.53 -13.39
CA SER A 60 5.09 -24.42 -14.53
C SER A 60 4.51 -23.95 -15.87
N TRP A 61 3.61 -22.95 -15.86
CA TRP A 61 2.91 -22.47 -17.06
C TRP A 61 3.70 -21.40 -17.84
N GLY A 62 4.85 -20.98 -17.31
CA GLY A 62 5.67 -19.93 -17.86
C GLY A 62 5.38 -18.56 -17.22
N TRP A 63 6.37 -17.67 -17.31
CA TRP A 63 6.37 -16.39 -16.59
C TRP A 63 5.20 -15.47 -16.96
N LEU A 64 4.83 -15.42 -18.24
CA LEU A 64 3.73 -14.56 -18.72
C LEU A 64 2.38 -15.06 -18.19
N ALA A 65 2.12 -16.38 -18.28
CA ALA A 65 0.89 -16.97 -17.78
C ALA A 65 0.77 -16.78 -16.26
N MET A 66 1.86 -16.95 -15.51
CA MET A 66 1.91 -16.73 -14.07
C MET A 66 1.54 -15.29 -13.71
N ILE A 67 2.13 -14.29 -14.37
CA ILE A 67 1.82 -12.87 -14.11
C ILE A 67 0.35 -12.58 -14.42
N VAL A 68 -0.14 -12.98 -15.60
CA VAL A 68 -1.51 -12.72 -16.03
C VAL A 68 -2.53 -13.39 -15.11
N MET A 69 -2.30 -14.65 -14.73
CA MET A 69 -3.18 -15.39 -13.82
C MET A 69 -3.20 -14.76 -12.43
N THR A 70 -2.04 -14.31 -11.93
CA THR A 70 -1.96 -13.61 -10.65
C THR A 70 -2.79 -12.32 -10.67
N ILE A 71 -2.66 -11.52 -11.72
CA ILE A 71 -3.43 -10.28 -11.86
C ILE A 71 -4.95 -10.57 -11.91
N ILE A 72 -5.36 -11.54 -12.73
CA ILE A 72 -6.77 -11.90 -12.88
C ILE A 72 -7.33 -12.43 -11.57
N ILE A 73 -6.71 -13.44 -10.97
CA ILE A 73 -7.25 -14.14 -9.80
C ILE A 73 -7.30 -13.22 -8.58
N VAL A 74 -6.25 -12.44 -8.32
CA VAL A 74 -6.22 -11.51 -7.18
C VAL A 74 -7.25 -10.39 -7.36
N THR A 75 -7.40 -9.86 -8.59
CA THR A 75 -8.42 -8.85 -8.87
C THR A 75 -9.84 -9.41 -8.72
N VAL A 76 -10.09 -10.60 -9.24
CA VAL A 76 -11.39 -11.30 -9.08
C VAL A 76 -11.65 -11.58 -7.60
N LEU A 77 -10.66 -12.07 -6.85
CA LEU A 77 -10.81 -12.31 -5.40
C LEU A 77 -11.16 -11.01 -4.66
N SER A 78 -10.50 -9.90 -4.97
CA SER A 78 -10.82 -8.59 -4.39
C SER A 78 -12.27 -8.17 -4.68
N LEU A 79 -12.76 -8.37 -5.91
CA LEU A 79 -14.15 -8.10 -6.28
C LEU A 79 -15.14 -9.07 -5.61
N LEU A 80 -14.78 -10.34 -5.45
CA LEU A 80 -15.60 -11.32 -4.71
C LEU A 80 -15.69 -10.97 -3.23
N MET A 81 -14.60 -10.53 -2.61
CA MET A 81 -14.62 -10.04 -1.23
C MET A 81 -15.59 -8.85 -1.08
N GLU A 82 -15.56 -7.91 -2.03
CA GLU A 82 -16.51 -6.80 -2.05
C GLU A 82 -17.95 -7.31 -2.18
N LEU A 83 -18.21 -8.15 -3.15
CA LEU A 83 -19.54 -8.64 -3.48
C LEU A 83 -20.18 -9.47 -2.34
N ILE A 84 -19.40 -10.37 -1.74
CA ILE A 84 -19.90 -11.34 -0.76
C ILE A 84 -19.86 -10.78 0.65
N ALA A 85 -18.75 -10.16 1.07
CA ALA A 85 -18.54 -9.76 2.44
C ALA A 85 -18.94 -8.29 2.72
N PHE A 86 -18.48 -7.36 1.87
CA PHE A 86 -18.65 -5.93 2.16
C PHE A 86 -19.97 -5.34 1.61
N ARG A 87 -20.42 -5.81 0.45
CA ARG A 87 -21.63 -5.28 -0.20
C ARG A 87 -22.89 -5.40 0.64
N PRO A 88 -23.18 -6.53 1.31
CA PRO A 88 -24.36 -6.65 2.16
C PRO A 88 -24.31 -5.72 3.38
N LEU A 89 -23.11 -5.38 3.85
CA LEU A 89 -22.88 -4.63 5.08
C LEU A 89 -22.60 -3.14 4.87
N ARG A 90 -22.75 -2.61 3.66
CA ARG A 90 -22.43 -1.20 3.31
C ARG A 90 -23.20 -0.15 4.12
N ARG A 91 -24.37 -0.52 4.68
CA ARG A 91 -25.19 0.36 5.54
C ARG A 91 -24.90 0.17 7.02
N ALA A 92 -24.06 -0.79 7.38
CA ALA A 92 -23.69 -1.06 8.77
C ALA A 92 -22.73 0.02 9.29
N GLN A 93 -22.56 0.04 10.61
CA GLN A 93 -21.59 0.94 11.24
C GLN A 93 -20.15 0.57 10.82
N PRO A 94 -19.23 1.53 10.77
CA PRO A 94 -17.82 1.28 10.38
C PRO A 94 -17.15 0.16 11.18
N VAL A 95 -17.50 0.01 12.47
CA VAL A 95 -16.98 -1.06 13.33
C VAL A 95 -17.38 -2.45 12.81
N VAL A 96 -18.61 -2.62 12.31
CA VAL A 96 -19.08 -3.89 11.75
C VAL A 96 -18.26 -4.26 10.51
N LEU A 97 -17.99 -3.30 9.65
CA LEU A 97 -17.18 -3.50 8.45
C LEU A 97 -15.71 -3.82 8.80
N LEU A 98 -15.17 -3.21 9.87
CA LEU A 98 -13.86 -3.52 10.39
C LEU A 98 -13.79 -4.98 10.88
N ILE A 99 -14.75 -5.42 11.71
CA ILE A 99 -14.85 -6.81 12.18
C ILE A 99 -14.99 -7.76 10.99
N THR A 100 -15.80 -7.40 10.00
CA THR A 100 -15.96 -8.20 8.78
C THR A 100 -14.64 -8.36 8.04
N SER A 101 -13.81 -7.29 7.95
CA SER A 101 -12.51 -7.38 7.29
C SER A 101 -11.56 -8.35 7.99
N PHE A 102 -11.56 -8.38 9.33
CA PHE A 102 -10.82 -9.38 10.09
C PHE A 102 -11.38 -10.80 9.91
N ALA A 103 -12.71 -10.96 9.94
CA ALA A 103 -13.33 -12.26 9.73
C ALA A 103 -13.01 -12.83 8.33
N VAL A 104 -13.02 -11.99 7.29
CA VAL A 104 -12.61 -12.37 5.94
C VAL A 104 -11.13 -12.72 5.89
N SER A 105 -10.27 -11.92 6.55
CA SER A 105 -8.83 -12.18 6.63
C SER A 105 -8.57 -13.54 7.24
N TYR A 106 -9.04 -13.80 8.48
CA TYR A 106 -8.85 -15.08 9.13
C TYR A 106 -9.48 -16.25 8.38
N GLY A 107 -10.64 -16.04 7.72
CA GLY A 107 -11.28 -17.05 6.89
C GLY A 107 -10.42 -17.45 5.67
N LEU A 108 -9.85 -16.48 4.97
CA LEU A 108 -8.96 -16.74 3.83
C LEU A 108 -7.61 -17.33 4.27
N GLU A 109 -7.05 -16.86 5.37
CA GLU A 109 -5.84 -17.43 5.98
C GLU A 109 -6.05 -18.88 6.36
N ALA A 110 -7.18 -19.22 7.02
CA ALA A 110 -7.54 -20.60 7.37
C ALA A 110 -7.66 -21.48 6.13
N LEU A 111 -8.25 -20.97 5.05
CA LEU A 111 -8.28 -21.69 3.76
C LEU A 111 -6.85 -21.90 3.21
N GLY A 112 -5.96 -20.93 3.36
CA GLY A 112 -4.54 -21.09 3.02
C GLY A 112 -3.89 -22.22 3.80
N TRP A 113 -4.07 -22.27 5.13
CA TRP A 113 -3.54 -23.36 5.98
C TRP A 113 -4.11 -24.73 5.61
N MET A 114 -5.38 -24.82 5.24
CA MET A 114 -6.02 -26.08 4.82
C MET A 114 -5.54 -26.58 3.46
N THR A 115 -5.21 -25.67 2.54
CA THR A 115 -4.87 -26.04 1.15
C THR A 115 -3.39 -26.32 0.94
N VAL A 116 -2.52 -25.66 1.68
CA VAL A 116 -1.06 -25.72 1.46
C VAL A 116 -0.33 -26.38 2.62
N GLY A 117 -0.98 -26.52 3.80
CA GLY A 117 -0.41 -27.17 4.98
C GLY A 117 0.32 -26.19 5.92
N THR A 118 0.79 -26.75 7.05
CA THR A 118 1.35 -25.99 8.17
C THR A 118 2.85 -25.74 8.02
N GLY A 119 3.27 -24.98 7.05
CA GLY A 119 4.69 -24.65 6.92
C GLY A 119 4.94 -23.60 5.85
N THR A 120 6.04 -22.86 6.02
CA THR A 120 6.54 -22.01 4.96
C THR A 120 6.98 -22.87 3.80
N GLN A 121 6.30 -22.76 2.67
CA GLN A 121 6.66 -23.48 1.46
C GLN A 121 7.80 -22.73 0.77
N LYS A 122 8.67 -23.49 0.09
CA LYS A 122 9.60 -22.87 -0.86
C LYS A 122 8.77 -22.16 -1.93
N GLY A 123 8.95 -20.87 -2.02
CA GLY A 123 8.20 -20.03 -2.93
C GLY A 123 8.58 -20.24 -4.40
N VAL A 124 8.10 -19.35 -5.20
CA VAL A 124 8.50 -19.29 -6.60
C VAL A 124 9.90 -18.69 -6.64
N GLU A 125 10.88 -19.51 -7.01
CA GLU A 125 12.21 -18.98 -7.28
C GLU A 125 12.10 -17.96 -8.41
N PRO A 126 12.61 -16.73 -8.18
CA PRO A 126 12.59 -15.74 -9.25
C PRO A 126 13.39 -16.25 -10.43
N TYR A 127 12.90 -15.99 -11.62
CA TYR A 127 13.61 -16.41 -12.84
C TYR A 127 15.06 -15.92 -12.81
N PRO A 128 16.04 -16.74 -13.22
CA PRO A 128 17.47 -16.43 -13.12
C PRO A 128 17.84 -15.06 -13.73
N TRP A 129 17.10 -14.63 -14.76
CA TRP A 129 17.32 -13.32 -15.38
C TRP A 129 16.90 -12.15 -14.50
N LEU A 130 15.95 -12.32 -13.55
CA LEU A 130 15.53 -11.27 -12.59
C LEU A 130 16.52 -11.13 -11.43
N THR A 131 17.19 -12.21 -11.04
CA THR A 131 18.16 -12.21 -9.94
C THR A 131 19.55 -11.80 -10.34
N THR A 132 19.81 -11.63 -11.65
CA THR A 132 21.11 -11.13 -12.10
C THR A 132 21.40 -9.76 -11.51
N GLN A 133 22.53 -9.66 -10.82
CA GLN A 133 23.02 -8.43 -10.22
C GLN A 133 24.03 -7.77 -11.15
N PHE A 134 23.94 -6.45 -11.25
CA PHE A 134 24.92 -5.62 -11.93
C PHE A 134 25.70 -4.86 -10.88
N ASN A 135 27.01 -4.82 -11.04
CA ASN A 135 27.86 -3.96 -10.23
C ASN A 135 28.04 -2.62 -10.96
N VAL A 136 27.39 -1.58 -10.47
CA VAL A 136 27.54 -0.21 -10.99
C VAL A 136 28.31 0.59 -9.94
N SER A 137 29.58 0.82 -10.20
CA SER A 137 30.47 1.61 -9.32
C SER A 137 30.52 1.14 -7.86
N GLY A 138 30.45 -0.19 -7.64
CA GLY A 138 30.49 -0.79 -6.30
C GLY A 138 29.12 -1.00 -5.64
N VAL A 139 28.03 -0.65 -6.31
CA VAL A 139 26.64 -0.92 -5.88
C VAL A 139 26.11 -2.13 -6.63
N LEU A 140 25.60 -3.11 -5.88
CA LEU A 140 24.97 -4.31 -6.46
C LEU A 140 23.48 -4.01 -6.69
N LEU A 141 23.09 -3.82 -7.95
CA LEU A 141 21.71 -3.61 -8.35
C LEU A 141 21.14 -4.90 -8.93
N SER A 142 20.02 -5.38 -8.39
CA SER A 142 19.29 -6.49 -9.00
C SER A 142 18.31 -5.97 -10.06
N LYS A 143 18.09 -6.76 -11.12
CA LYS A 143 17.03 -6.42 -12.09
C LYS A 143 15.66 -6.33 -11.44
N LEU A 144 15.41 -7.11 -10.39
CA LEU A 144 14.16 -7.08 -9.64
C LEU A 144 13.91 -5.71 -8.99
N GLU A 145 14.95 -5.08 -8.46
CA GLU A 145 14.83 -3.72 -7.88
C GLU A 145 14.44 -2.69 -8.94
N ILE A 146 15.11 -2.75 -10.11
CA ILE A 146 14.78 -1.85 -11.23
C ILE A 146 13.35 -2.08 -11.72
N VAL A 147 12.94 -3.34 -11.87
CA VAL A 147 11.55 -3.69 -12.24
C VAL A 147 10.57 -3.17 -11.20
N THR A 148 10.88 -3.29 -9.90
CA THR A 148 10.04 -2.77 -8.82
C THR A 148 9.87 -1.26 -8.91
N TRP A 149 10.95 -0.52 -9.15
CA TRP A 149 10.88 0.95 -9.29
C TRP A 149 10.05 1.37 -10.49
N ILE A 150 10.23 0.70 -11.64
CA ILE A 150 9.46 0.98 -12.86
C ILE A 150 7.99 0.65 -12.66
N VAL A 151 7.67 -0.53 -12.15
CA VAL A 151 6.28 -0.97 -11.91
C VAL A 151 5.61 -0.05 -10.92
N THR A 152 6.27 0.28 -9.80
CA THR A 152 5.74 1.22 -8.81
C THR A 152 5.51 2.60 -9.41
N GLY A 153 6.50 3.14 -10.13
CA GLY A 153 6.37 4.44 -10.80
C GLY A 153 5.21 4.49 -11.79
N VAL A 154 5.06 3.46 -12.61
CA VAL A 154 3.97 3.33 -13.59
C VAL A 154 2.61 3.23 -12.89
N LEU A 155 2.50 2.43 -11.84
CA LEU A 155 1.25 2.27 -11.09
C LEU A 155 0.87 3.54 -10.32
N LEU A 156 1.83 4.21 -9.68
CA LEU A 156 1.59 5.48 -8.99
C LEU A 156 1.18 6.57 -9.99
N LEU A 157 1.88 6.68 -11.12
CA LEU A 157 1.53 7.63 -12.17
C LEU A 157 0.16 7.32 -12.78
N GLY A 158 -0.09 6.03 -13.08
CA GLY A 158 -1.39 5.56 -13.57
C GLY A 158 -2.52 5.90 -12.60
N MET A 159 -2.29 5.73 -11.29
CA MET A 159 -3.26 6.09 -10.27
C MET A 159 -3.50 7.61 -10.21
N VAL A 160 -2.46 8.43 -10.33
CA VAL A 160 -2.60 9.90 -10.41
C VAL A 160 -3.40 10.31 -11.64
N VAL A 161 -3.12 9.71 -12.81
CA VAL A 161 -3.86 9.97 -14.04
C VAL A 161 -5.31 9.53 -13.92
N LEU A 162 -5.56 8.33 -13.39
CA LEU A 162 -6.90 7.79 -13.16
C LEU A 162 -7.72 8.74 -12.28
N ILE A 163 -7.17 9.18 -11.16
CA ILE A 163 -7.87 10.05 -10.22
C ILE A 163 -8.09 11.46 -10.77
N LYS A 164 -7.11 12.02 -11.49
CA LYS A 164 -7.18 13.41 -11.96
C LYS A 164 -7.87 13.58 -13.31
N ARG A 165 -7.82 12.56 -14.18
CA ARG A 165 -8.20 12.70 -15.59
C ARG A 165 -9.41 11.85 -16.01
N THR A 166 -9.90 10.93 -15.15
CA THR A 166 -11.03 10.06 -15.53
C THR A 166 -12.31 10.42 -14.79
N SER A 167 -13.45 10.07 -15.38
CA SER A 167 -14.78 10.23 -14.76
C SER A 167 -14.91 9.40 -13.47
N LEU A 168 -14.28 8.20 -13.44
CA LEU A 168 -14.20 7.35 -12.27
C LEU A 168 -13.42 8.04 -11.15
N GLY A 169 -12.31 8.70 -11.47
CA GLY A 169 -11.52 9.46 -10.50
C GLY A 169 -12.28 10.65 -9.90
N ILE A 170 -13.13 11.33 -10.69
CA ILE A 170 -14.00 12.39 -10.18
C ILE A 170 -15.02 11.80 -9.19
N GLN A 171 -15.66 10.68 -9.53
CA GLN A 171 -16.62 10.00 -8.66
C GLN A 171 -15.97 9.48 -7.38
N LEU A 172 -14.78 8.90 -7.46
CA LEU A 172 -14.00 8.47 -6.31
C LEU A 172 -13.72 9.66 -5.36
N ARG A 173 -13.23 10.78 -5.86
CA ARG A 173 -12.96 11.97 -5.04
C ARG A 173 -14.22 12.56 -4.42
N ALA A 174 -15.30 12.67 -5.18
CA ALA A 174 -16.57 13.13 -4.63
C ALA A 174 -17.06 12.22 -3.50
N SER A 175 -16.90 10.90 -3.65
CA SER A 175 -17.27 9.91 -2.63
C SER A 175 -16.39 9.97 -1.39
N THR A 176 -15.12 10.38 -1.50
CA THR A 176 -14.21 10.53 -0.35
C THR A 176 -14.49 11.79 0.47
N GLU A 177 -15.06 12.84 -0.14
CA GLU A 177 -15.44 14.07 0.57
C GLU A 177 -16.77 13.90 1.31
N ASP A 178 -17.82 13.49 0.60
CA ASP A 178 -19.13 13.19 1.19
C ASP A 178 -19.86 12.15 0.33
N PHE A 179 -19.88 10.91 0.83
CA PHE A 179 -20.48 9.78 0.13
C PHE A 179 -22.01 9.93 -0.07
N ARG A 180 -22.72 10.53 0.90
CA ARG A 180 -24.17 10.74 0.80
C ARG A 180 -24.50 11.82 -0.21
N MET A 181 -23.78 12.94 -0.17
CA MET A 181 -23.96 14.02 -1.14
C MET A 181 -23.60 13.58 -2.55
N ALA A 182 -22.53 12.79 -2.73
CA ALA A 182 -22.16 12.23 -4.02
C ALA A 182 -23.29 11.38 -4.63
N GLN A 183 -24.00 10.60 -3.83
CA GLN A 183 -25.17 9.82 -4.29
C GLN A 183 -26.32 10.70 -4.74
N LEU A 184 -26.59 11.81 -4.04
CA LEU A 184 -27.68 12.72 -4.40
C LEU A 184 -27.44 13.42 -5.75
N VAL A 185 -26.19 13.64 -6.13
CA VAL A 185 -25.83 14.19 -7.46
C VAL A 185 -25.65 13.12 -8.54
N GLY A 186 -26.07 11.86 -8.27
CA GLY A 186 -26.14 10.79 -9.26
C GLY A 186 -24.94 9.86 -9.34
N VAL A 187 -23.99 9.92 -8.38
CA VAL A 187 -22.90 8.96 -8.32
C VAL A 187 -23.41 7.58 -7.92
N ARG A 188 -23.13 6.58 -8.75
CA ARG A 188 -23.53 5.19 -8.49
C ARG A 188 -22.61 4.55 -7.44
N ALA A 189 -23.00 4.60 -6.17
CA ALA A 189 -22.22 4.09 -5.04
C ALA A 189 -21.68 2.67 -5.27
N ASN A 190 -22.50 1.76 -5.77
CA ASN A 190 -22.11 0.38 -6.03
C ASN A 190 -20.95 0.28 -7.02
N TRP A 191 -20.99 1.07 -8.09
CA TRP A 191 -19.96 1.09 -9.11
C TRP A 191 -18.63 1.64 -8.55
N VAL A 192 -18.69 2.74 -7.81
CA VAL A 192 -17.51 3.40 -7.24
C VAL A 192 -16.79 2.47 -6.26
N ILE A 193 -17.53 1.80 -5.37
CA ILE A 193 -16.95 0.86 -4.40
C ILE A 193 -16.36 -0.36 -5.12
N SER A 194 -17.10 -0.99 -6.04
CA SER A 194 -16.58 -2.15 -6.79
C SER A 194 -15.36 -1.76 -7.62
N ALA A 195 -15.34 -0.58 -8.23
CA ALA A 195 -14.17 -0.07 -8.95
C ALA A 195 -12.97 0.16 -8.01
N ALA A 196 -13.19 0.68 -6.80
CA ALA A 196 -12.13 0.83 -5.81
C ALA A 196 -11.53 -0.53 -5.42
N PHE A 197 -12.36 -1.56 -5.18
CA PHE A 197 -11.89 -2.92 -4.93
C PHE A 197 -11.16 -3.53 -6.13
N GLY A 198 -11.64 -3.31 -7.35
CA GLY A 198 -10.96 -3.77 -8.57
C GLY A 198 -9.56 -3.15 -8.71
N ILE A 199 -9.44 -1.83 -8.52
CA ILE A 199 -8.15 -1.13 -8.54
C ILE A 199 -7.24 -1.65 -7.42
N THR A 200 -7.78 -1.82 -6.21
CA THR A 200 -7.04 -2.35 -5.06
C THR A 200 -6.54 -3.78 -5.33
N GLY A 201 -7.36 -4.64 -5.94
CA GLY A 201 -6.97 -5.99 -6.35
C GLY A 201 -5.85 -5.99 -7.39
N LEU A 202 -5.90 -5.06 -8.35
CA LEU A 202 -4.86 -4.87 -9.35
C LEU A 202 -3.54 -4.41 -8.72
N LEU A 203 -3.58 -3.46 -7.79
CA LEU A 203 -2.41 -3.03 -7.03
C LEU A 203 -1.88 -4.14 -6.13
N ALA A 204 -2.76 -4.90 -5.46
CA ALA A 204 -2.39 -6.04 -4.63
C ALA A 204 -1.71 -7.16 -5.43
N SER A 205 -2.16 -7.41 -6.66
CA SER A 205 -1.51 -8.39 -7.54
C SER A 205 -0.08 -7.99 -7.89
N ALA A 206 0.15 -6.72 -8.18
CA ALA A 206 1.51 -6.21 -8.44
C ALA A 206 2.39 -6.31 -7.19
N VAL A 207 1.85 -5.95 -6.02
CA VAL A 207 2.54 -6.11 -4.73
C VAL A 207 2.88 -7.58 -4.47
N ALA A 208 1.93 -8.51 -4.68
CA ALA A 208 2.14 -9.95 -4.50
C ALA A 208 3.27 -10.48 -5.40
N LEU A 209 3.29 -10.08 -6.68
CA LEU A 209 4.34 -10.44 -7.64
C LEU A 209 5.72 -9.98 -7.15
N LEU A 210 5.84 -8.69 -6.82
CA LEU A 210 7.10 -8.10 -6.40
C LEU A 210 7.60 -8.68 -5.07
N PHE A 211 6.68 -8.87 -4.11
CA PHE A 211 7.00 -9.38 -2.79
C PHE A 211 7.42 -10.86 -2.83
N THR A 212 6.67 -11.69 -3.54
CA THR A 212 6.97 -13.13 -3.65
C THR A 212 8.29 -13.37 -4.36
N PHE A 213 8.60 -12.63 -5.42
CA PHE A 213 9.90 -12.71 -6.08
C PHE A 213 11.06 -12.27 -5.18
N ARG A 214 10.85 -11.37 -4.24
CA ARG A 214 11.88 -10.92 -3.30
C ARG A 214 12.05 -11.89 -2.13
N SER A 215 10.94 -12.35 -1.55
CA SER A 215 10.96 -13.22 -0.37
C SER A 215 11.37 -14.65 -0.70
N GLY A 216 11.04 -15.15 -1.89
CA GLY A 216 11.26 -16.53 -2.29
C GLY A 216 10.51 -17.55 -1.44
N ALA A 217 9.66 -17.09 -0.51
CA ALA A 217 8.90 -17.93 0.41
C ALA A 217 7.40 -17.66 0.29
N ILE A 218 6.59 -18.64 0.63
CA ILE A 218 5.14 -18.55 0.66
C ILE A 218 4.67 -19.10 2.01
N ALA A 219 3.84 -18.32 2.70
CA ALA A 219 3.20 -18.73 3.93
C ALA A 219 1.79 -18.15 3.97
N PRO A 220 0.83 -18.76 4.70
CA PRO A 220 -0.52 -18.24 4.78
C PRO A 220 -0.63 -16.86 5.44
N ASP A 221 0.31 -16.51 6.30
CA ASP A 221 0.39 -15.22 7.02
C ASP A 221 1.29 -14.18 6.32
N ILE A 222 1.82 -14.49 5.13
CA ILE A 222 2.86 -13.68 4.44
C ILE A 222 2.43 -12.23 4.16
N GLY A 223 1.13 -11.99 4.00
CA GLY A 223 0.59 -10.65 3.71
C GLY A 223 0.39 -9.77 4.94
N GLN A 224 0.32 -10.33 6.14
CA GLN A 224 -0.03 -9.58 7.37
C GLN A 224 1.07 -8.58 7.77
N GLY A 225 2.33 -8.99 7.76
CA GLY A 225 3.46 -8.12 8.10
C GLY A 225 3.53 -6.87 7.21
N PRO A 226 3.61 -7.02 5.88
CA PRO A 226 3.58 -5.88 4.96
C PRO A 226 2.33 -5.01 5.07
N LEU A 227 1.16 -5.61 5.30
CA LEU A 227 -0.10 -4.90 5.52
C LEU A 227 -0.02 -3.94 6.71
N LEU A 228 0.43 -4.44 7.88
CA LEU A 228 0.51 -3.63 9.10
C LEU A 228 1.49 -2.47 8.95
N ILE A 229 2.65 -2.70 8.35
CA ILE A 229 3.65 -1.66 8.09
C ILE A 229 3.07 -0.60 7.15
N ALA A 230 2.47 -1.02 6.05
CA ALA A 230 1.90 -0.09 5.08
C ALA A 230 0.70 0.67 5.63
N PHE A 231 -0.11 0.05 6.48
CA PHE A 231 -1.18 0.70 7.21
C PHE A 231 -0.65 1.85 8.06
N VAL A 232 0.39 1.59 8.85
CA VAL A 232 1.06 2.61 9.65
C VAL A 232 1.61 3.75 8.77
N GLY A 233 2.25 3.41 7.65
CA GLY A 233 2.70 4.39 6.65
C GLY A 233 1.56 5.25 6.10
N GLY A 234 0.42 4.62 5.80
CA GLY A 234 -0.79 5.32 5.35
C GLY A 234 -1.35 6.29 6.41
N VAL A 235 -1.32 5.89 7.69
CA VAL A 235 -1.73 6.76 8.81
C VAL A 235 -0.81 7.97 8.94
N ILE A 236 0.51 7.76 8.87
CA ILE A 236 1.50 8.85 8.90
C ILE A 236 1.29 9.81 7.74
N GLY A 237 1.00 9.29 6.55
CA GLY A 237 0.73 10.07 5.35
C GLY A 237 -0.61 10.80 5.35
N GLY A 238 -1.53 10.38 6.22
CA GLY A 238 -2.91 10.86 6.31
C GLY A 238 -3.87 9.98 5.50
N LEU A 239 -4.65 9.16 6.21
CA LEU A 239 -5.68 8.31 5.61
C LEU A 239 -6.73 9.16 4.90
N GLY A 240 -7.08 8.74 3.68
CA GLY A 240 -7.99 9.49 2.79
C GLY A 240 -7.28 10.42 1.80
N SER A 241 -5.99 10.71 1.99
CA SER A 241 -5.15 11.36 1.00
C SER A 241 -4.28 10.34 0.28
N LEU A 242 -4.63 10.00 -0.96
CA LEU A 242 -3.91 8.99 -1.75
C LEU A 242 -2.42 9.32 -1.93
N ALA A 243 -2.11 10.58 -2.25
CA ALA A 243 -0.72 11.02 -2.36
C ALA A 243 -0.01 11.04 -1.00
N GLY A 244 -0.74 11.44 0.06
CA GLY A 244 -0.24 11.41 1.42
C GLY A 244 0.12 10.00 1.86
N ALA A 245 -0.78 9.05 1.70
CA ALA A 245 -0.56 7.66 2.08
C ALA A 245 0.60 7.00 1.31
N ALA A 246 0.70 7.25 -0.01
CA ALA A 246 1.82 6.77 -0.80
C ALA A 246 3.16 7.32 -0.30
N LEU A 247 3.24 8.63 -0.02
CA LEU A 247 4.44 9.25 0.54
C LEU A 247 4.75 8.75 1.96
N GLY A 248 3.73 8.60 2.82
CA GLY A 248 3.91 8.05 4.16
C GLY A 248 4.42 6.61 4.15
N GLY A 249 3.85 5.76 3.29
CA GLY A 249 4.34 4.41 3.05
C GLY A 249 5.78 4.38 2.54
N PHE A 250 6.10 5.26 1.57
CA PHE A 250 7.46 5.40 1.06
C PHE A 250 8.45 5.77 2.16
N ILE A 251 8.15 6.83 2.91
CA ILE A 251 9.01 7.30 4.00
C ILE A 251 9.20 6.20 5.06
N LEU A 252 8.12 5.51 5.44
CA LEU A 252 8.21 4.43 6.42
C LEU A 252 9.07 3.28 5.90
N GLY A 253 8.93 2.89 4.63
CA GLY A 253 9.78 1.87 4.01
C GLY A 253 11.25 2.24 4.01
N VAL A 254 11.59 3.50 3.72
CA VAL A 254 12.95 4.03 3.82
C VAL A 254 13.45 3.96 5.27
N VAL A 255 12.66 4.42 6.23
CA VAL A 255 13.04 4.40 7.67
C VAL A 255 13.29 2.98 8.15
N LEU A 256 12.41 2.03 7.79
CA LEU A 256 12.57 0.62 8.16
C LEU A 256 13.86 0.04 7.61
N ASN A 257 14.18 0.28 6.34
CA ASN A 257 15.39 -0.22 5.72
C ASN A 257 16.66 0.38 6.39
N VAL A 258 16.67 1.69 6.63
CA VAL A 258 17.77 2.36 7.31
C VAL A 258 17.94 1.81 8.74
N LEU A 259 16.84 1.61 9.47
CA LEU A 259 16.87 1.03 10.81
C LEU A 259 17.45 -0.39 10.78
N GLN A 260 16.99 -1.22 9.85
CA GLN A 260 17.49 -2.59 9.69
C GLN A 260 18.99 -2.62 9.34
N ALA A 261 19.46 -1.67 8.57
CA ALA A 261 20.86 -1.58 8.16
C ALA A 261 21.80 -1.03 9.26
N THR A 262 21.28 -0.19 10.16
CA THR A 262 22.09 0.52 11.18
C THR A 262 22.06 -0.12 12.55
N LEU A 263 21.03 -0.91 12.88
CA LEU A 263 20.90 -1.56 14.18
C LEU A 263 21.92 -2.68 14.36
N PRO A 264 22.53 -2.82 15.56
CA PRO A 264 23.39 -3.96 15.88
C PRO A 264 22.67 -5.29 15.72
N LEU A 265 23.36 -6.34 15.30
CA LEU A 265 22.81 -7.69 15.07
C LEU A 265 22.03 -8.25 16.27
N SER A 266 22.41 -7.88 17.50
CA SER A 266 21.73 -8.31 18.74
C SER A 266 20.30 -7.76 18.86
N ILE A 267 19.99 -6.63 18.23
CA ILE A 267 18.72 -5.92 18.35
C ILE A 267 17.96 -5.92 17.00
N ASN A 268 18.65 -6.27 15.92
CA ASN A 268 18.12 -6.19 14.57
C ASN A 268 16.85 -7.03 14.36
N ASN A 269 16.70 -8.15 15.07
CA ASN A 269 15.47 -8.97 15.03
C ASN A 269 14.24 -8.21 15.54
N HIS A 270 14.41 -7.08 16.22
CA HIS A 270 13.33 -6.27 16.79
C HIS A 270 13.19 -4.91 16.11
N PHE A 271 13.78 -4.72 14.91
CA PHE A 271 13.73 -3.43 14.19
C PHE A 271 12.31 -2.90 13.98
N GLN A 272 11.33 -3.79 13.79
CA GLN A 272 9.93 -3.43 13.66
C GLN A 272 9.36 -2.80 14.95
N LEU A 273 9.79 -3.27 16.13
CA LEU A 273 9.39 -2.70 17.40
C LEU A 273 9.82 -1.23 17.51
N PHE A 274 11.08 -0.92 17.14
CA PHE A 274 11.58 0.44 17.16
C PHE A 274 10.88 1.34 16.14
N ALA A 275 10.59 0.79 14.96
CA ALA A 275 9.84 1.50 13.94
C ALA A 275 8.42 1.84 14.41
N PHE A 276 7.69 0.86 14.96
CA PHE A 276 6.35 1.10 15.48
C PHE A 276 6.34 2.03 16.70
N ALA A 277 7.33 1.92 17.61
CA ALA A 277 7.48 2.85 18.72
C ALA A 277 7.70 4.30 18.23
N GLY A 278 8.55 4.49 17.22
CA GLY A 278 8.77 5.80 16.60
C GLY A 278 7.49 6.35 15.95
N VAL A 279 6.73 5.50 15.29
CA VAL A 279 5.45 5.89 14.68
C VAL A 279 4.42 6.25 15.74
N ILE A 280 4.29 5.47 16.81
CA ILE A 280 3.38 5.79 17.93
C ILE A 280 3.77 7.14 18.52
N ALA A 281 5.06 7.39 18.74
CA ALA A 281 5.53 8.69 19.20
C ALA A 281 5.11 9.81 18.24
N ILE A 282 5.30 9.65 16.91
CA ILE A 282 4.88 10.64 15.92
C ILE A 282 3.36 10.88 16.00
N LEU A 283 2.54 9.82 16.09
CA LEU A 283 1.08 9.94 16.13
C LEU A 283 0.57 10.58 17.43
N VAL A 284 1.25 10.36 18.55
CA VAL A 284 0.93 11.04 19.83
C VAL A 284 1.12 12.54 19.71
N PHE A 285 2.20 13.00 19.03
CA PHE A 285 2.48 14.42 18.85
C PHE A 285 1.72 15.03 17.66
N GLN A 286 1.37 14.22 16.64
CA GLN A 286 0.75 14.68 15.39
C GLN A 286 -0.36 13.71 14.91
N PRO A 287 -1.54 13.71 15.57
CA PRO A 287 -2.61 12.74 15.27
C PRO A 287 -3.21 12.87 13.86
N ASN A 288 -3.00 13.99 13.17
CA ASN A 288 -3.54 14.23 11.82
C ASN A 288 -2.60 13.78 10.68
N GLY A 289 -1.46 13.15 11.01
CA GLY A 289 -0.44 12.75 10.04
C GLY A 289 0.48 13.91 9.59
N LEU A 290 1.67 13.57 9.08
CA LEU A 290 2.70 14.55 8.73
C LEU A 290 2.33 15.45 7.53
N ILE A 291 1.49 14.97 6.62
CA ILE A 291 1.19 15.66 5.35
C ILE A 291 -0.09 16.49 5.43
N ALA A 292 -1.00 16.17 6.35
CA ALA A 292 -2.23 16.96 6.59
C ALA A 292 -1.95 18.41 7.01
N ILE A 293 -0.77 18.67 7.58
CA ILE A 293 -0.35 20.01 8.03
C ILE A 293 -0.30 21.03 6.90
N ARG A 294 0.14 20.61 5.71
CA ARG A 294 0.31 21.53 4.57
C ARG A 294 -1.01 22.06 4.03
N GLY A 295 -2.06 21.27 4.08
CA GLY A 295 -3.41 21.68 3.66
C GLY A 295 -4.11 22.61 4.67
N GLN A 296 -3.94 22.34 5.95
CA GLN A 296 -4.53 23.17 7.01
C GLN A 296 -3.80 24.50 7.18
N PHE A 297 -2.47 24.52 7.10
CA PHE A 297 -1.68 25.76 7.17
C PHE A 297 -2.00 26.70 6.00
N ALA A 298 -2.09 26.16 4.78
CA ALA A 298 -2.47 26.97 3.62
C ALA A 298 -3.90 27.52 3.76
N ARG A 299 -4.88 26.72 4.15
CA ARG A 299 -6.27 27.16 4.35
C ARG A 299 -6.40 28.19 5.47
N THR A 300 -5.71 28.02 6.58
CA THR A 300 -5.75 28.96 7.72
C THR A 300 -5.04 30.26 7.40
N TRP A 301 -3.94 30.22 6.63
CA TRP A 301 -3.20 31.40 6.21
C TRP A 301 -3.98 32.23 5.18
N TRP A 302 -4.54 31.57 4.15
CA TRP A 302 -5.40 32.21 3.15
C TRP A 302 -6.71 32.72 3.78
N GLY A 303 -7.28 32.01 4.74
CA GLY A 303 -8.45 32.46 5.50
C GLY A 303 -8.17 33.76 6.30
N ARG A 304 -7.03 33.82 6.99
CA ARG A 304 -6.60 35.02 7.72
C ARG A 304 -6.29 36.19 6.80
N LEU A 305 -5.65 35.93 5.65
CA LEU A 305 -5.39 36.98 4.64
C LEU A 305 -6.69 37.54 4.07
N ARG A 306 -7.64 36.67 3.70
CA ARG A 306 -8.95 37.11 3.19
C ARG A 306 -9.74 37.90 4.20
N ASN A 307 -9.73 37.53 5.48
CA ASN A 307 -10.42 38.26 6.54
C ASN A 307 -9.75 39.61 6.83
N ARG A 308 -8.42 39.73 6.71
CA ARG A 308 -7.71 41.00 6.83
C ARG A 308 -8.03 41.96 5.67
N LEU A 309 -8.07 41.44 4.44
CA LEU A 309 -8.43 42.23 3.26
C LEU A 309 -9.88 42.68 3.31
N ALA A 310 -10.81 41.85 3.76
CA ALA A 310 -12.21 42.20 3.95
C ALA A 310 -12.39 43.27 5.06
N ALA A 311 -11.63 43.19 6.14
CA ALA A 311 -11.66 44.20 7.21
C ALA A 311 -11.10 45.55 6.75
N GLN A 312 -10.10 45.59 5.88
CA GLN A 312 -9.56 46.79 5.29
C GLN A 312 -10.53 47.46 4.31
N GLN A 313 -11.30 46.65 3.55
CA GLN A 313 -12.33 47.18 2.64
C GLN A 313 -13.58 47.68 3.37
N ALA A 314 -13.87 47.17 4.57
CA ALA A 314 -14.99 47.65 5.40
C ALA A 314 -14.66 48.96 6.21
N SER A 315 -13.39 49.33 6.30
CA SER A 315 -12.90 50.51 6.99
C SER A 315 -12.54 51.69 6.05
N ALA A 316 -12.65 51.51 4.75
CA ALA A 316 -12.49 52.50 3.70
C ALA A 316 -13.84 52.92 3.12
#